data_a9fba9905cf121275b7f6dc6fe289121
#
_entry.id   a9fba9905cf121275b7f6dc6fe289121
#
_cell.length_a   1.000
_cell.length_b   1.000
_cell.length_c   1.000
_cell.angle_alpha   90.00
_cell.angle_beta   90.00
_cell.angle_gamma   90.00
#
_symmetry.space_group_name_H-M   'P 1'
#
loop_
_entity.id
_entity.type
_entity.pdbx_description
1 polymer ?
#
loop_
_entity_poly.entity_id
_entity_poly.type
_entity_poly.pdbx_seq_one_letter_code
_entity_poly.pdbx_strand_id
1 'polypeptide(L)'
;MSKMVLAIDIGASSGRSIIGSLNNEKITIKEIDRFLNGPNEINEVLYWDFSKLLSHIKKSITKAEKYGKLNSLAIDTWGVDFGLIDKDGNMINQPVHYRDKRTKGMIDVVTKIVSKKEIFSQTGIQFMELNTLYQLFSIMKNDSFDYKNAERLLFSPDLLSYMLTGNMVAERSIASTSQIYNPFKKTWSHDLINALKINEKLFPNIVDSGTIVGNYNNVSVIAGCGHDTACAFAATPVKENKKSAILSSGTWSLLGCELSQPIINDAVLKNEFTNEVGANDTIRFLKNLNGLWIVQELSLIHI
;
A
#
# COMPACT_ATOMS: atom_id res chain seq x y z
N MET A 1 3.36 -21.39 -25.22
CA MET A 1 2.41 -20.26 -25.31
C MET A 1 2.91 -19.12 -24.43
N SER A 2 2.99 -17.91 -24.95
CA SER A 2 3.36 -16.73 -24.12
C SER A 2 2.29 -16.50 -23.05
N LYS A 3 2.74 -16.30 -21.81
CA LYS A 3 1.82 -15.90 -20.72
C LYS A 3 1.67 -14.38 -20.78
N MET A 4 0.44 -13.91 -20.87
CA MET A 4 0.11 -12.48 -20.81
C MET A 4 -0.45 -12.12 -19.43
N VAL A 5 0.08 -11.08 -18.82
CA VAL A 5 -0.31 -10.57 -17.51
C VAL A 5 -0.70 -9.11 -17.62
N LEU A 6 -1.55 -8.62 -16.71
CA LEU A 6 -1.92 -7.22 -16.59
C LEU A 6 -1.42 -6.69 -15.25
N ALA A 7 -0.57 -5.68 -15.29
CA ALA A 7 -0.17 -4.90 -14.13
C ALA A 7 -0.98 -3.60 -14.10
N ILE A 8 -1.52 -3.26 -12.94
CA ILE A 8 -2.28 -2.04 -12.70
C ILE A 8 -1.59 -1.29 -11.56
N ASP A 9 -0.84 -0.26 -11.93
CA ASP A 9 -0.07 0.60 -11.04
C ASP A 9 -0.88 1.89 -10.80
N ILE A 10 -1.30 2.09 -9.56
CA ILE A 10 -2.14 3.22 -9.16
C ILE A 10 -1.38 4.09 -8.16
N GLY A 11 -0.79 5.17 -8.64
CA GLY A 11 -0.18 6.18 -7.77
C GLY A 11 -1.18 7.20 -7.23
N ALA A 12 -0.73 8.09 -6.36
CA ALA A 12 -1.57 9.10 -5.71
C ALA A 12 -2.18 10.13 -6.68
N SER A 13 -1.57 10.36 -7.86
CA SER A 13 -2.03 11.36 -8.84
C SER A 13 -2.48 10.76 -10.17
N SER A 14 -2.09 9.53 -10.48
CA SER A 14 -2.48 8.85 -11.73
C SER A 14 -2.33 7.34 -11.60
N GLY A 15 -3.11 6.61 -12.41
CA GLY A 15 -2.94 5.17 -12.58
C GLY A 15 -2.65 4.80 -14.02
N ARG A 16 -2.04 3.63 -14.22
CA ARG A 16 -1.75 3.05 -15.53
C ARG A 16 -1.97 1.56 -15.54
N SER A 17 -2.29 1.03 -16.70
CA SER A 17 -2.47 -0.39 -16.94
C SER A 17 -1.53 -0.85 -18.03
N ILE A 18 -0.74 -1.88 -17.75
CA ILE A 18 0.36 -2.34 -18.58
C ILE A 18 0.19 -3.85 -18.82
N ILE A 19 0.18 -4.25 -20.08
CA ILE A 19 0.29 -5.67 -20.46
C ILE A 19 1.76 -6.05 -20.44
N GLY A 20 2.07 -7.15 -19.75
CA GLY A 20 3.35 -7.83 -19.79
C GLY A 20 3.23 -9.18 -20.50
N SER A 21 4.19 -9.52 -21.34
CA SER A 21 4.30 -10.84 -21.97
C SER A 21 5.72 -11.39 -21.85
N LEU A 22 5.83 -12.66 -21.47
CA LEU A 22 7.11 -13.35 -21.37
C LEU A 22 7.26 -14.34 -22.53
N ASN A 23 8.22 -14.10 -23.40
CA ASN A 23 8.58 -14.98 -24.52
C ASN A 23 10.09 -15.22 -24.52
N ASN A 24 10.52 -16.48 -24.48
CA ASN A 24 11.94 -16.87 -24.53
C ASN A 24 12.81 -16.00 -23.59
N GLU A 25 12.44 -15.92 -22.33
CA GLU A 25 13.13 -15.14 -21.27
C GLU A 25 13.14 -13.60 -21.49
N LYS A 26 12.47 -13.13 -22.55
CA LYS A 26 12.33 -11.70 -22.81
C LYS A 26 10.96 -11.19 -22.41
N ILE A 27 10.95 -10.19 -21.53
CA ILE A 27 9.73 -9.48 -21.14
C ILE A 27 9.48 -8.35 -22.13
N THR A 28 8.25 -8.30 -22.66
CA THR A 28 7.74 -7.16 -23.41
C THR A 28 6.61 -6.53 -22.64
N ILE A 29 6.58 -5.19 -22.59
CA ILE A 29 5.55 -4.42 -21.88
C ILE A 29 4.87 -3.46 -22.85
N LYS A 30 3.56 -3.21 -22.60
CA LYS A 30 2.76 -2.24 -23.36
C LYS A 30 1.76 -1.56 -22.44
N GLU A 31 1.85 -0.25 -22.31
CA GLU A 31 0.81 0.55 -21.67
C GLU A 31 -0.45 0.53 -22.54
N ILE A 32 -1.60 0.23 -21.93
CA ILE A 32 -2.89 0.13 -22.62
C ILE A 32 -3.92 1.12 -22.08
N ASP A 33 -3.72 1.65 -20.89
CA ASP A 33 -4.58 2.67 -20.29
C ASP A 33 -3.79 3.56 -19.33
N ARG A 34 -4.27 4.80 -19.20
CA ARG A 34 -3.79 5.77 -18.22
C ARG A 34 -4.96 6.63 -17.77
N PHE A 35 -5.06 6.92 -16.46
CA PHE A 35 -6.13 7.71 -15.89
C PHE A 35 -5.62 8.60 -14.74
N LEU A 36 -6.33 9.68 -14.48
CA LEU A 36 -6.05 10.55 -13.34
C LEU A 36 -6.63 9.95 -12.07
N ASN A 37 -5.89 10.13 -10.98
CA ASN A 37 -6.28 9.79 -9.62
C ASN A 37 -6.08 11.02 -8.72
N GLY A 38 -6.75 11.05 -7.57
CA GLY A 38 -6.62 12.12 -6.61
C GLY A 38 -7.79 12.12 -5.63
N PRO A 39 -7.71 12.91 -4.56
CA PRO A 39 -8.78 13.01 -3.58
C PRO A 39 -9.98 13.79 -4.11
N ASN A 40 -11.16 13.40 -3.62
CA ASN A 40 -12.38 14.18 -3.67
C ASN A 40 -12.66 14.74 -2.28
N GLU A 41 -12.89 16.04 -2.16
CA GLU A 41 -13.25 16.66 -0.90
C GLU A 41 -14.78 16.67 -0.73
N ILE A 42 -15.26 16.07 0.37
CA ILE A 42 -16.67 16.03 0.74
C ILE A 42 -16.78 16.43 2.22
N ASN A 43 -17.47 17.52 2.51
CA ASN A 43 -17.64 18.04 3.88
C ASN A 43 -16.28 18.20 4.62
N GLU A 44 -15.32 18.81 3.97
CA GLU A 44 -13.95 19.04 4.48
C GLU A 44 -13.14 17.77 4.79
N VAL A 45 -13.56 16.60 4.34
CA VAL A 45 -12.84 15.33 4.42
C VAL A 45 -12.38 14.92 3.03
N LEU A 46 -11.13 14.50 2.92
CA LEU A 46 -10.55 14.03 1.67
C LEU A 46 -10.78 12.53 1.51
N TYR A 47 -11.43 12.12 0.43
CA TYR A 47 -11.71 10.72 0.11
C TYR A 47 -11.08 10.30 -1.20
N TRP A 48 -10.70 9.03 -1.29
CA TRP A 48 -10.44 8.35 -2.56
C TRP A 48 -11.76 7.89 -3.19
N ASP A 49 -11.78 7.74 -4.51
CA ASP A 49 -12.94 7.18 -5.24
C ASP A 49 -12.62 5.75 -5.71
N PHE A 50 -12.81 4.78 -4.83
CA PHE A 50 -12.56 3.36 -5.13
C PHE A 50 -13.54 2.79 -6.14
N SER A 51 -14.77 3.32 -6.23
CA SER A 51 -15.73 2.94 -7.25
C SER A 51 -15.24 3.30 -8.66
N LYS A 52 -14.66 4.49 -8.82
CA LYS A 52 -14.02 4.94 -10.05
C LYS A 52 -12.79 4.11 -10.38
N LEU A 53 -11.91 3.85 -9.40
CA LEU A 53 -10.73 3.01 -9.58
C LEU A 53 -11.11 1.60 -10.04
N LEU A 54 -12.09 0.96 -9.41
CA LEU A 54 -12.60 -0.35 -9.83
C LEU A 54 -13.15 -0.32 -11.27
N SER A 55 -13.84 0.76 -11.66
CA SER A 55 -14.32 0.93 -13.05
C SER A 55 -13.16 0.97 -14.05
N HIS A 56 -12.06 1.69 -13.73
CA HIS A 56 -10.85 1.72 -14.56
C HIS A 56 -10.20 0.34 -14.65
N ILE A 57 -10.09 -0.40 -13.54
CA ILE A 57 -9.56 -1.76 -13.52
C ILE A 57 -10.36 -2.68 -14.45
N LYS A 58 -11.68 -2.69 -14.32
CA LYS A 58 -12.56 -3.53 -15.17
C LYS A 58 -12.45 -3.16 -16.66
N LYS A 59 -12.37 -1.89 -16.99
CA LYS A 59 -12.10 -1.41 -18.36
C LYS A 59 -10.76 -1.89 -18.88
N SER A 60 -9.72 -1.86 -18.04
CA SER A 60 -8.37 -2.30 -18.40
C SER A 60 -8.31 -3.81 -18.65
N ILE A 61 -9.03 -4.62 -17.87
CA ILE A 61 -9.17 -6.06 -18.12
C ILE A 61 -9.78 -6.29 -19.52
N THR A 62 -10.92 -5.65 -19.82
CA THR A 62 -11.57 -5.75 -21.13
C THR A 62 -10.68 -5.26 -22.28
N LYS A 63 -9.88 -4.22 -22.05
CA LYS A 63 -8.89 -3.75 -23.04
C LYS A 63 -7.77 -4.78 -23.25
N ALA A 64 -7.26 -5.38 -22.15
CA ALA A 64 -6.19 -6.38 -22.22
C ALA A 64 -6.61 -7.62 -22.99
N GLU A 65 -7.83 -8.10 -22.80
CA GLU A 65 -8.37 -9.29 -23.50
C GLU A 65 -8.40 -9.14 -25.03
N LYS A 66 -8.42 -7.90 -25.57
CA LYS A 66 -8.32 -7.65 -27.02
C LYS A 66 -6.94 -7.98 -27.59
N TYR A 67 -5.89 -8.09 -26.74
CA TYR A 67 -4.53 -8.43 -27.15
C TYR A 67 -4.23 -9.93 -27.05
N GLY A 68 -5.13 -10.73 -26.45
CA GLY A 68 -4.99 -12.16 -26.30
C GLY A 68 -5.53 -12.67 -24.96
N LYS A 69 -5.31 -13.94 -24.68
CA LYS A 69 -5.74 -14.57 -23.42
C LYS A 69 -4.97 -13.98 -22.24
N LEU A 70 -5.67 -13.27 -21.38
CA LEU A 70 -5.13 -12.76 -20.11
C LEU A 70 -5.07 -13.92 -19.09
N ASN A 71 -3.88 -14.17 -18.53
CA ASN A 71 -3.67 -15.26 -17.57
C ASN A 71 -3.89 -14.77 -16.14
N SER A 72 -3.32 -13.60 -15.79
CA SER A 72 -3.43 -13.03 -14.45
C SER A 72 -3.35 -11.51 -14.46
N LEU A 73 -3.76 -10.93 -13.36
CA LEU A 73 -3.57 -9.51 -13.07
C LEU A 73 -3.03 -9.32 -11.66
N ALA A 74 -2.33 -8.21 -11.45
CA ALA A 74 -1.91 -7.72 -10.15
C ALA A 74 -2.15 -6.22 -10.06
N ILE A 75 -2.42 -5.74 -8.84
CA ILE A 75 -2.69 -4.33 -8.54
C ILE A 75 -1.69 -3.90 -7.48
N ASP A 76 -1.03 -2.78 -7.70
CA ASP A 76 -0.25 -2.08 -6.69
C ASP A 76 -0.73 -0.63 -6.55
N THR A 77 -0.53 -0.07 -5.36
CA THR A 77 -0.95 1.30 -5.04
C THR A 77 0.06 1.99 -4.14
N TRP A 78 -0.22 3.25 -3.81
CA TRP A 78 0.43 3.97 -2.71
C TRP A 78 0.21 3.25 -1.38
N GLY A 79 1.07 3.50 -0.39
CA GLY A 79 1.02 2.91 0.95
C GLY A 79 -0.05 3.51 1.87
N VAL A 80 -0.18 2.93 3.04
CA VAL A 80 -0.83 3.38 4.27
C VAL A 80 -2.36 3.48 4.28
N ASP A 81 -3.02 3.71 3.15
CA ASP A 81 -4.47 3.89 3.10
C ASP A 81 -5.23 2.56 3.05
N PHE A 82 -6.42 2.58 3.60
CA PHE A 82 -7.27 1.40 3.76
C PHE A 82 -8.76 1.75 3.68
N GLY A 83 -9.56 0.75 3.36
CA GLY A 83 -11.01 0.77 3.54
C GLY A 83 -11.46 -0.18 4.63
N LEU A 84 -12.65 0.09 5.16
CA LEU A 84 -13.29 -0.74 6.19
C LEU A 84 -14.48 -1.48 5.57
N ILE A 85 -14.58 -2.77 5.91
CA ILE A 85 -15.63 -3.67 5.42
C ILE A 85 -16.52 -4.04 6.60
N ASP A 86 -17.82 -3.99 6.38
CA ASP A 86 -18.83 -4.37 7.36
C ASP A 86 -19.04 -5.90 7.42
N LYS A 87 -19.91 -6.33 8.31
CA LYS A 87 -20.29 -7.73 8.50
C LYS A 87 -20.95 -8.38 7.27
N ASP A 88 -21.52 -7.58 6.39
CA ASP A 88 -22.22 -8.03 5.17
C ASP A 88 -21.28 -8.05 3.95
N GLY A 89 -19.99 -7.67 4.15
CA GLY A 89 -18.98 -7.64 3.11
C GLY A 89 -18.99 -6.35 2.28
N ASN A 90 -19.70 -5.31 2.70
CA ASN A 90 -19.75 -4.04 2.00
C ASN A 90 -18.67 -3.09 2.52
N MET A 91 -18.10 -2.28 1.64
CA MET A 91 -17.27 -1.15 2.03
C MET A 91 -18.16 -0.09 2.72
N ILE A 92 -17.85 0.25 3.97
CA ILE A 92 -18.67 1.13 4.81
C ILE A 92 -18.74 2.53 4.21
N ASN A 93 -17.55 3.09 3.89
CA ASN A 93 -17.39 4.39 3.22
C ASN A 93 -16.22 4.34 2.25
N GLN A 94 -16.11 5.33 1.37
CA GLN A 94 -14.90 5.50 0.56
C GLN A 94 -13.68 5.69 1.50
N PRO A 95 -12.51 5.08 1.19
CA PRO A 95 -11.30 5.27 1.95
C PRO A 95 -10.92 6.74 2.06
N VAL A 96 -10.55 7.17 3.28
CA VAL A 96 -10.09 8.54 3.52
C VAL A 96 -8.65 8.66 3.07
N HIS A 97 -8.33 9.75 2.39
CA HIS A 97 -7.01 10.05 1.86
C HIS A 97 -5.99 10.30 2.98
N TYR A 98 -4.76 9.83 2.84
CA TYR A 98 -3.70 9.94 3.84
C TYR A 98 -3.31 11.38 4.22
N ARG A 99 -3.64 12.38 3.38
CA ARG A 99 -3.42 13.80 3.69
C ARG A 99 -4.59 14.48 4.42
N ASP A 100 -5.62 13.70 4.77
CA ASP A 100 -6.73 14.24 5.56
C ASP A 100 -6.24 14.72 6.94
N LYS A 101 -6.82 15.81 7.41
CA LYS A 101 -6.42 16.46 8.67
C LYS A 101 -6.74 15.67 9.94
N ARG A 102 -7.48 14.55 9.84
CA ARG A 102 -7.91 13.72 10.99
C ARG A 102 -6.76 13.13 11.81
N THR A 103 -5.59 12.97 11.21
CA THR A 103 -4.42 12.37 11.86
C THR A 103 -3.51 13.37 12.57
N LYS A 104 -3.79 14.67 12.42
CA LYS A 104 -2.95 15.73 13.01
C LYS A 104 -2.83 15.57 14.53
N GLY A 105 -1.59 15.46 15.02
CA GLY A 105 -1.28 15.28 16.46
C GLY A 105 -1.51 13.86 16.98
N MET A 106 -1.90 12.89 16.15
CA MET A 106 -2.14 11.52 16.59
C MET A 106 -0.87 10.77 17.01
N ILE A 107 0.29 11.13 16.47
CA ILE A 107 1.58 10.59 16.96
C ILE A 107 1.72 10.86 18.45
N ASP A 108 1.52 12.10 18.89
CA ASP A 108 1.68 12.47 20.30
C ASP A 108 0.63 11.79 21.20
N VAL A 109 -0.56 11.56 20.69
CA VAL A 109 -1.62 10.85 21.43
C VAL A 109 -1.26 9.37 21.62
N VAL A 110 -0.84 8.69 20.55
CA VAL A 110 -0.46 7.27 20.58
C VAL A 110 0.80 7.07 21.43
N THR A 111 1.78 7.96 21.31
CA THR A 111 3.07 7.82 22.02
C THR A 111 2.99 8.12 23.53
N LYS A 112 1.89 8.66 24.03
CA LYS A 112 1.58 8.71 25.45
C LYS A 112 1.11 7.35 26.00
N ILE A 113 0.65 6.42 25.15
CA ILE A 113 0.20 5.09 25.55
C ILE A 113 1.32 4.07 25.35
N VAL A 114 1.98 4.08 24.18
CA VAL A 114 3.10 3.21 23.82
C VAL A 114 4.25 4.08 23.34
N SER A 115 5.42 3.98 23.94
CA SER A 115 6.57 4.86 23.62
C SER A 115 7.01 4.74 22.16
N LYS A 116 7.57 5.82 21.57
CA LYS A 116 8.15 5.81 20.21
C LYS A 116 9.15 4.67 20.05
N LYS A 117 10.00 4.44 21.06
CA LYS A 117 11.01 3.36 21.04
C LYS A 117 10.36 1.99 20.95
N GLU A 118 9.30 1.76 21.68
CA GLU A 118 8.58 0.49 21.70
C GLU A 118 7.84 0.24 20.38
N ILE A 119 7.10 1.24 19.85
CA ILE A 119 6.47 1.14 18.53
C ILE A 119 7.51 0.85 17.46
N PHE A 120 8.63 1.58 17.45
CA PHE A 120 9.70 1.39 16.47
C PHE A 120 10.36 0.02 16.59
N SER A 121 10.63 -0.46 17.80
CA SER A 121 11.26 -1.76 18.02
C SER A 121 10.43 -2.93 17.47
N GLN A 122 9.11 -2.77 17.41
CA GLN A 122 8.19 -3.77 16.90
C GLN A 122 7.96 -3.68 15.39
N THR A 123 8.02 -2.48 14.82
CA THR A 123 7.58 -2.23 13.44
C THR A 123 8.70 -1.77 12.51
N GLY A 124 9.70 -1.05 13.03
CA GLY A 124 10.80 -0.48 12.26
C GLY A 124 10.40 0.63 11.28
N ILE A 125 9.20 1.19 11.40
CA ILE A 125 8.63 2.14 10.45
C ILE A 125 8.85 3.59 10.90
N GLN A 126 9.27 4.45 9.97
CA GLN A 126 9.40 5.90 10.16
C GLN A 126 8.09 6.50 10.66
N PHE A 127 8.17 7.41 11.65
CA PHE A 127 7.00 8.08 12.21
C PHE A 127 6.49 9.17 11.26
N MET A 128 5.29 8.96 10.74
CA MET A 128 4.58 9.91 9.90
C MET A 128 3.09 9.90 10.29
N GLU A 129 2.46 11.06 10.43
CA GLU A 129 1.05 11.15 10.84
C GLU A 129 0.10 10.42 9.87
N LEU A 130 0.52 10.26 8.62
CA LEU A 130 -0.22 9.55 7.58
C LEU A 130 -0.22 8.01 7.71
N ASN A 131 0.63 7.42 8.58
CA ASN A 131 0.67 5.95 8.70
C ASN A 131 -0.68 5.39 9.17
N THR A 132 -1.00 4.19 8.72
CA THR A 132 -2.27 3.50 9.02
C THR A 132 -2.57 3.46 10.52
N LEU A 133 -1.54 3.25 11.36
CA LEU A 133 -1.67 3.24 12.81
C LEU A 133 -2.40 4.48 13.33
N TYR A 134 -1.98 5.67 12.87
CA TYR A 134 -2.57 6.94 13.33
C TYR A 134 -3.91 7.23 12.69
N GLN A 135 -4.10 6.83 11.45
CA GLN A 135 -5.40 6.92 10.77
C GLN A 135 -6.45 6.07 11.50
N LEU A 136 -6.12 4.79 11.76
CA LEU A 136 -7.01 3.85 12.46
C LEU A 136 -7.28 4.31 13.90
N PHE A 137 -6.21 4.75 14.61
CA PHE A 137 -6.36 5.23 15.98
C PHE A 137 -7.24 6.49 16.06
N SER A 138 -7.18 7.39 15.09
CA SER A 138 -8.02 8.59 15.06
C SER A 138 -9.52 8.26 14.96
N ILE A 139 -9.90 7.32 14.08
CA ILE A 139 -11.31 6.90 13.94
C ILE A 139 -11.80 6.09 15.14
N MET A 140 -10.93 5.28 15.74
CA MET A 140 -11.22 4.56 16.98
C MET A 140 -11.46 5.53 18.14
N LYS A 141 -10.55 6.50 18.34
CA LYS A 141 -10.64 7.48 19.41
C LYS A 141 -11.87 8.37 19.30
N ASN A 142 -12.25 8.73 18.10
CA ASN A 142 -13.44 9.55 17.83
C ASN A 142 -14.73 8.73 17.84
N ASP A 143 -14.66 7.44 18.22
CA ASP A 143 -15.81 6.55 18.33
C ASP A 143 -16.66 6.55 17.05
N SER A 144 -15.99 6.61 15.89
CA SER A 144 -16.65 6.79 14.59
C SER A 144 -17.59 5.63 14.26
N PHE A 145 -18.64 5.93 13.52
CA PHE A 145 -19.55 4.91 12.97
C PHE A 145 -18.80 3.85 12.18
N ASP A 146 -17.83 4.27 11.38
CA ASP A 146 -17.05 3.36 10.53
C ASP A 146 -16.27 2.34 11.36
N TYR A 147 -15.59 2.78 12.42
CA TYR A 147 -14.83 1.88 13.29
C TYR A 147 -15.72 0.88 14.03
N LYS A 148 -16.88 1.35 14.53
CA LYS A 148 -17.84 0.49 15.27
C LYS A 148 -18.45 -0.62 14.42
N ASN A 149 -18.65 -0.37 13.13
CA ASN A 149 -19.30 -1.30 12.22
C ASN A 149 -18.30 -2.10 11.37
N ALA A 150 -16.99 -1.85 11.55
CA ALA A 150 -15.95 -2.53 10.78
C ALA A 150 -15.69 -3.95 11.30
N GLU A 151 -15.74 -4.92 10.40
CA GLU A 151 -15.31 -6.30 10.61
C GLU A 151 -13.89 -6.55 10.07
N ARG A 152 -13.49 -5.83 8.99
CA ARG A 152 -12.17 -5.97 8.36
C ARG A 152 -11.65 -4.64 7.88
N LEU A 153 -10.32 -4.52 7.91
CA LEU A 153 -9.52 -3.47 7.30
C LEU A 153 -8.78 -4.06 6.10
N LEU A 154 -8.93 -3.47 4.94
CA LEU A 154 -8.21 -3.87 3.73
C LEU A 154 -7.41 -2.69 3.19
N PHE A 155 -6.10 -2.89 2.94
CA PHE A 155 -5.28 -1.87 2.30
C PHE A 155 -5.72 -1.63 0.87
N SER A 156 -5.38 -0.48 0.32
CA SER A 156 -5.83 -0.05 -1.00
C SER A 156 -5.74 -1.12 -2.10
N PRO A 157 -4.62 -1.81 -2.34
CA PRO A 157 -4.54 -2.84 -3.38
C PRO A 157 -5.32 -4.11 -3.02
N ASP A 158 -5.34 -4.46 -1.73
CA ASP A 158 -6.08 -5.61 -1.23
C ASP A 158 -7.60 -5.39 -1.32
N LEU A 159 -8.05 -4.16 -1.03
CA LEU A 159 -9.44 -3.75 -1.17
C LEU A 159 -9.92 -3.84 -2.63
N LEU A 160 -9.11 -3.35 -3.58
CA LEU A 160 -9.42 -3.46 -5.01
C LEU A 160 -9.43 -4.93 -5.48
N SER A 161 -8.51 -5.74 -4.97
CA SER A 161 -8.50 -7.19 -5.22
C SER A 161 -9.70 -7.89 -4.61
N TYR A 162 -10.10 -7.52 -3.38
CA TYR A 162 -11.32 -7.97 -2.73
C TYR A 162 -12.58 -7.64 -3.54
N MET A 163 -12.70 -6.40 -4.04
CA MET A 163 -13.84 -5.98 -4.87
C MET A 163 -13.96 -6.74 -6.19
N LEU A 164 -12.89 -7.44 -6.62
CA LEU A 164 -12.91 -8.33 -7.79
C LEU A 164 -13.20 -9.78 -7.42
N THR A 165 -12.69 -10.25 -6.26
CA THR A 165 -12.62 -11.69 -5.94
C THR A 165 -13.49 -12.11 -4.77
N GLY A 166 -13.86 -11.20 -3.88
CA GLY A 166 -14.55 -11.48 -2.61
C GLY A 166 -13.64 -12.03 -1.50
N ASN A 167 -12.32 -12.15 -1.70
CA ASN A 167 -11.39 -12.70 -0.72
C ASN A 167 -10.61 -11.59 0.01
N MET A 168 -10.62 -11.66 1.34
CA MET A 168 -10.00 -10.66 2.22
C MET A 168 -8.64 -11.15 2.71
N VAL A 169 -7.58 -10.48 2.26
CA VAL A 169 -6.20 -10.74 2.67
C VAL A 169 -5.47 -9.41 2.89
N ALA A 170 -4.28 -9.46 3.48
CA ALA A 170 -3.32 -8.34 3.50
C ALA A 170 -2.01 -8.80 2.86
N GLU A 171 -1.62 -8.21 1.74
CA GLU A 171 -0.33 -8.51 1.14
C GLU A 171 0.79 -7.86 1.96
N ARG A 172 1.88 -8.58 2.17
CA ARG A 172 2.90 -8.25 3.16
C ARG A 172 3.63 -6.94 2.89
N SER A 173 3.92 -6.59 1.64
CA SER A 173 4.64 -5.36 1.33
C SER A 173 3.82 -4.10 1.65
N ILE A 174 2.51 -4.12 1.36
CA ILE A 174 1.61 -3.02 1.70
C ILE A 174 1.30 -3.01 3.20
N ALA A 175 1.08 -4.18 3.82
CA ALA A 175 0.84 -4.29 5.26
C ALA A 175 1.99 -3.72 6.08
N SER A 176 3.23 -3.86 5.60
CA SER A 176 4.42 -3.33 6.30
C SER A 176 4.46 -1.81 6.38
N THR A 177 3.78 -1.09 5.48
CA THR A 177 3.74 0.39 5.52
C THR A 177 2.91 0.93 6.69
N SER A 178 2.09 0.08 7.30
CA SER A 178 1.06 0.47 8.26
C SER A 178 1.57 0.98 9.61
N GLN A 179 2.81 0.66 9.98
CA GLN A 179 3.34 0.79 11.35
C GLN A 179 2.60 -0.10 12.39
N ILE A 180 1.98 -1.20 11.91
CA ILE A 180 1.30 -2.22 12.74
C ILE A 180 1.85 -3.62 12.46
N TYR A 181 2.62 -3.80 11.38
CA TYR A 181 3.25 -5.05 10.99
C TYR A 181 4.61 -5.23 11.71
N ASN A 182 4.91 -6.47 12.15
CA ASN A 182 6.20 -6.82 12.75
C ASN A 182 7.06 -7.58 11.73
N PRO A 183 8.16 -6.98 11.23
CA PRO A 183 8.99 -7.59 10.18
C PRO A 183 9.78 -8.81 10.65
N PHE A 184 10.05 -8.95 11.94
CA PHE A 184 10.73 -10.13 12.50
C PHE A 184 9.79 -11.32 12.68
N LYS A 185 8.58 -11.07 13.21
CA LYS A 185 7.55 -12.10 13.41
C LYS A 185 6.80 -12.41 12.11
N LYS A 186 6.94 -11.57 11.08
CA LYS A 186 6.24 -11.63 9.78
C LYS A 186 4.72 -11.71 9.91
N THR A 187 4.19 -11.00 10.90
CA THR A 187 2.76 -10.94 11.21
C THR A 187 2.41 -9.58 11.81
N TRP A 188 1.15 -9.38 12.12
CA TRP A 188 0.69 -8.20 12.85
C TRP A 188 1.39 -8.08 14.21
N SER A 189 1.62 -6.85 14.66
CA SER A 189 2.19 -6.56 15.97
C SER A 189 1.09 -6.64 17.04
N HIS A 190 0.75 -7.88 17.46
CA HIS A 190 -0.32 -8.14 18.43
C HIS A 190 -0.09 -7.40 19.75
N ASP A 191 1.17 -7.27 20.19
CA ASP A 191 1.51 -6.55 21.42
C ASP A 191 1.11 -5.06 21.31
N LEU A 192 1.37 -4.43 20.14
CA LEU A 192 1.00 -3.04 19.87
C LEU A 192 -0.52 -2.87 19.72
N ILE A 193 -1.17 -3.76 19.00
CA ILE A 193 -2.62 -3.80 18.79
C ILE A 193 -3.33 -3.87 20.16
N ASN A 194 -2.90 -4.76 21.03
CA ASN A 194 -3.47 -4.95 22.36
C ASN A 194 -3.20 -3.75 23.28
N ALA A 195 -1.97 -3.20 23.29
CA ALA A 195 -1.62 -2.04 24.11
C ALA A 195 -2.45 -0.81 23.74
N LEU A 196 -2.77 -0.64 22.44
CA LEU A 196 -3.61 0.45 21.94
C LEU A 196 -5.10 0.12 21.96
N LYS A 197 -5.50 -1.09 22.38
CA LYS A 197 -6.89 -1.57 22.42
C LYS A 197 -7.59 -1.52 21.05
N ILE A 198 -6.84 -1.71 19.97
CA ILE A 198 -7.38 -1.82 18.62
C ILE A 198 -8.06 -3.19 18.49
N ASN A 199 -9.20 -3.24 17.79
CA ASN A 199 -9.87 -4.51 17.53
C ASN A 199 -9.04 -5.39 16.60
N GLU A 200 -8.48 -6.48 17.14
CA GLU A 200 -7.61 -7.41 16.39
C GLU A 200 -8.31 -8.08 15.21
N LYS A 201 -9.63 -8.27 15.29
CA LYS A 201 -10.42 -8.87 14.20
C LYS A 201 -10.40 -8.05 12.90
N LEU A 202 -10.04 -6.75 12.97
CA LEU A 202 -9.91 -5.91 11.79
C LEU A 202 -8.82 -6.40 10.83
N PHE A 203 -7.80 -7.08 11.33
CA PHE A 203 -6.62 -7.43 10.55
C PHE A 203 -6.79 -8.80 9.87
N PRO A 204 -6.82 -8.86 8.53
CA PRO A 204 -6.92 -10.10 7.77
C PRO A 204 -5.61 -10.89 7.83
N ASN A 205 -5.67 -12.14 7.33
CA ASN A 205 -4.47 -12.97 7.18
C ASN A 205 -3.47 -12.30 6.23
N ILE A 206 -2.19 -12.32 6.62
CA ILE A 206 -1.10 -11.84 5.79
C ILE A 206 -0.73 -12.90 4.76
N VAL A 207 -0.53 -12.46 3.51
CA VAL A 207 -0.08 -13.31 2.42
C VAL A 207 1.20 -12.75 1.79
N ASP A 208 1.99 -13.63 1.20
CA ASP A 208 3.19 -13.25 0.47
C ASP A 208 2.87 -12.74 -0.93
N SER A 209 3.73 -11.86 -1.44
CA SER A 209 3.68 -11.44 -2.84
C SER A 209 3.77 -12.67 -3.76
N GLY A 210 2.93 -12.70 -4.80
CA GLY A 210 2.79 -13.83 -5.71
C GLY A 210 1.65 -14.80 -5.36
N THR A 211 0.96 -14.61 -4.23
CA THR A 211 -0.19 -15.43 -3.84
C THR A 211 -1.39 -15.18 -4.75
N ILE A 212 -2.01 -16.25 -5.25
CA ILE A 212 -3.29 -16.15 -5.97
C ILE A 212 -4.39 -15.92 -4.93
N VAL A 213 -5.02 -14.75 -4.98
CA VAL A 213 -6.07 -14.37 -4.02
C VAL A 213 -7.48 -14.63 -4.52
N GLY A 214 -7.62 -15.08 -5.76
CA GLY A 214 -8.90 -15.45 -6.35
C GLY A 214 -8.90 -15.29 -7.86
N ASN A 215 -10.09 -15.31 -8.44
CA ASN A 215 -10.28 -15.10 -9.87
C ASN A 215 -11.34 -14.04 -10.11
N TYR A 216 -11.12 -13.23 -11.13
CA TYR A 216 -12.14 -12.38 -11.72
C TYR A 216 -12.44 -12.89 -13.13
N ASN A 217 -13.65 -13.44 -13.35
CA ASN A 217 -13.96 -14.26 -14.51
C ASN A 217 -12.96 -15.42 -14.64
N ASN A 218 -12.20 -15.48 -15.75
CA ASN A 218 -11.19 -16.52 -16.00
C ASN A 218 -9.75 -16.01 -15.78
N VAL A 219 -9.57 -14.87 -15.13
CA VAL A 219 -8.27 -14.21 -14.89
C VAL A 219 -7.91 -14.37 -13.42
N SER A 220 -6.74 -14.96 -13.13
CA SER A 220 -6.26 -15.05 -11.76
C SER A 220 -5.85 -13.69 -11.23
N VAL A 221 -6.35 -13.31 -10.05
CA VAL A 221 -5.94 -12.11 -9.33
C VAL A 221 -4.81 -12.49 -8.38
N ILE A 222 -3.68 -11.82 -8.53
CA ILE A 222 -2.45 -12.09 -7.78
C ILE A 222 -2.22 -10.94 -6.80
N ALA A 223 -2.01 -11.24 -5.53
CA ALA A 223 -1.38 -10.29 -4.62
C ALA A 223 0.08 -10.13 -5.07
N GLY A 224 0.36 -9.10 -5.87
CA GLY A 224 1.73 -8.69 -6.24
C GLY A 224 2.42 -8.05 -5.03
N CYS A 225 3.51 -7.31 -5.23
CA CYS A 225 3.90 -6.33 -4.22
C CYS A 225 2.81 -5.25 -4.22
N GLY A 226 2.02 -5.17 -3.14
CA GLY A 226 0.90 -4.23 -3.08
C GLY A 226 1.34 -2.76 -3.00
N HIS A 227 2.54 -2.50 -2.50
CA HIS A 227 3.12 -1.16 -2.44
C HIS A 227 3.92 -0.84 -3.71
N ASP A 228 3.54 0.24 -4.44
CA ASP A 228 4.16 0.69 -5.69
C ASP A 228 5.70 0.82 -5.60
N THR A 229 6.20 1.34 -4.49
CA THR A 229 7.64 1.43 -4.23
C THR A 229 8.31 0.05 -4.10
N ALA A 230 7.61 -0.98 -3.60
CA ALA A 230 8.16 -2.33 -3.57
C ALA A 230 8.33 -2.88 -4.99
N CYS A 231 7.37 -2.62 -5.87
CA CYS A 231 7.46 -2.92 -7.29
C CYS A 231 8.62 -2.19 -7.96
N ALA A 232 8.79 -0.88 -7.67
CA ALA A 232 9.88 -0.07 -8.21
C ALA A 232 11.26 -0.58 -7.79
N PHE A 233 11.44 -0.95 -6.51
CA PHE A 233 12.69 -1.54 -6.03
C PHE A 233 12.97 -2.89 -6.70
N ALA A 234 11.98 -3.78 -6.75
CA ALA A 234 12.12 -5.10 -7.38
C ALA A 234 12.45 -5.02 -8.88
N ALA A 235 11.95 -4.00 -9.58
CA ALA A 235 12.20 -3.80 -11.01
C ALA A 235 13.55 -3.11 -11.30
N THR A 236 14.22 -2.53 -10.29
CA THR A 236 15.47 -1.78 -10.50
C THR A 236 16.63 -2.75 -10.73
N PRO A 237 17.34 -2.67 -11.88
CA PRO A 237 18.44 -3.57 -12.20
C PRO A 237 19.71 -3.18 -11.42
N VAL A 238 19.92 -3.78 -10.26
CA VAL A 238 21.13 -3.59 -9.46
C VAL A 238 22.08 -4.78 -9.59
N LYS A 239 23.40 -4.51 -9.71
CA LYS A 239 24.40 -5.58 -9.77
C LYS A 239 24.71 -6.17 -8.39
N GLU A 240 24.72 -5.30 -7.36
CA GLU A 240 25.04 -5.68 -5.99
C GLU A 240 24.12 -4.90 -5.04
N ASN A 241 23.11 -5.54 -4.46
CA ASN A 241 22.13 -4.90 -3.58
C ASN A 241 22.76 -4.16 -2.41
N LYS A 242 23.85 -4.72 -1.84
CA LYS A 242 24.57 -4.11 -0.67
C LYS A 242 25.35 -2.84 -0.99
N LYS A 243 25.59 -2.54 -2.27
CA LYS A 243 26.38 -1.37 -2.71
C LYS A 243 25.56 -0.40 -3.56
N SER A 244 24.26 -0.63 -3.68
CA SER A 244 23.40 0.18 -4.52
C SER A 244 22.40 0.93 -3.67
N ALA A 245 22.28 2.24 -3.90
CA ALA A 245 21.18 3.04 -3.41
C ALA A 245 20.15 3.21 -4.54
N ILE A 246 18.88 2.99 -4.21
CA ILE A 246 17.75 3.11 -5.13
C ILE A 246 16.95 4.36 -4.73
N LEU A 247 16.66 5.20 -5.69
CA LEU A 247 15.77 6.35 -5.54
C LEU A 247 14.50 6.12 -6.34
N SER A 248 13.38 5.85 -5.66
CA SER A 248 12.05 5.87 -6.25
C SER A 248 11.51 7.30 -6.14
N SER A 249 11.45 8.01 -7.27
CA SER A 249 11.07 9.43 -7.31
C SER A 249 9.72 9.62 -8.00
N GLY A 250 8.73 10.00 -7.20
CA GLY A 250 7.36 10.30 -7.61
C GLY A 250 6.83 11.48 -6.79
N THR A 251 5.56 11.46 -6.41
CA THR A 251 4.96 12.41 -5.45
C THR A 251 5.78 12.47 -4.16
N TRP A 252 6.20 11.32 -3.66
CA TRP A 252 7.24 11.13 -2.65
C TRP A 252 8.55 10.70 -3.31
N SER A 253 9.69 10.94 -2.66
CA SER A 253 11.00 10.38 -3.01
C SER A 253 11.45 9.44 -1.91
N LEU A 254 11.62 8.16 -2.25
CA LEU A 254 12.04 7.12 -1.33
C LEU A 254 13.46 6.69 -1.69
N LEU A 255 14.43 7.05 -0.83
CA LEU A 255 15.84 6.75 -1.03
C LEU A 255 16.28 5.64 -0.07
N GLY A 256 16.81 4.54 -0.58
CA GLY A 256 17.26 3.43 0.26
C GLY A 256 17.95 2.31 -0.49
N CYS A 257 18.00 1.16 0.14
CA CYS A 257 18.59 -0.07 -0.40
C CYS A 257 17.76 -1.29 0.03
N GLU A 258 18.01 -2.43 -0.62
CA GLU A 258 17.42 -3.70 -0.21
C GLU A 258 18.38 -4.47 0.71
N LEU A 259 17.83 -4.98 1.81
CA LEU A 259 18.51 -5.79 2.81
C LEU A 259 17.81 -7.14 2.97
N SER A 260 18.53 -8.13 3.53
CA SER A 260 17.94 -9.43 3.87
C SER A 260 17.23 -9.45 5.22
N GLN A 261 17.51 -8.46 6.10
CA GLN A 261 16.94 -8.36 7.43
C GLN A 261 16.70 -6.89 7.79
N PRO A 262 15.71 -6.57 8.62
CA PRO A 262 15.48 -5.21 9.08
C PRO A 262 16.57 -4.71 10.02
N ILE A 263 16.88 -3.42 9.94
CA ILE A 263 17.77 -2.74 10.89
C ILE A 263 16.90 -1.86 11.79
N ILE A 264 16.67 -2.32 13.01
CA ILE A 264 15.87 -1.63 14.02
C ILE A 264 16.71 -1.36 15.26
N ASN A 265 17.08 -0.08 15.45
CA ASN A 265 17.86 0.39 16.61
C ASN A 265 17.65 1.89 16.82
N ASP A 266 18.21 2.43 17.92
CA ASP A 266 18.05 3.82 18.31
C ASP A 266 18.64 4.80 17.27
N ALA A 267 19.71 4.43 16.55
CA ALA A 267 20.29 5.27 15.51
C ALA A 267 19.36 5.38 14.29
N VAL A 268 18.74 4.29 13.90
CA VAL A 268 17.77 4.23 12.78
C VAL A 268 16.52 5.03 13.14
N LEU A 269 16.00 4.87 14.36
CA LEU A 269 14.88 5.67 14.86
C LEU A 269 15.21 7.18 14.85
N LYS A 270 16.36 7.55 15.38
CA LYS A 270 16.82 8.96 15.46
C LYS A 270 16.97 9.61 14.08
N ASN A 271 17.41 8.85 13.09
CA ASN A 271 17.62 9.33 11.72
C ASN A 271 16.40 9.12 10.82
N GLU A 272 15.29 8.63 11.38
CA GLU A 272 14.01 8.49 10.68
C GLU A 272 14.09 7.60 9.43
N PHE A 273 14.77 6.47 9.51
CA PHE A 273 14.71 5.44 8.49
C PHE A 273 13.57 4.47 8.76
N THR A 274 13.11 3.81 7.70
CA THR A 274 12.01 2.84 7.71
C THR A 274 12.47 1.50 7.17
N ASN A 275 11.84 0.41 7.64
CA ASN A 275 12.09 -0.97 7.21
C ASN A 275 10.80 -1.55 6.64
N GLU A 276 10.57 -1.37 5.35
CA GLU A 276 9.39 -1.88 4.67
C GLU A 276 9.69 -3.18 3.95
N VAL A 277 8.74 -4.11 3.90
CA VAL A 277 8.92 -5.37 3.18
C VAL A 277 8.95 -5.12 1.68
N GLY A 278 9.94 -5.70 1.03
CA GLY A 278 10.12 -5.73 -0.42
C GLY A 278 9.67 -7.04 -1.05
N ALA A 279 9.96 -7.21 -2.33
CA ALA A 279 9.76 -8.47 -3.03
C ALA A 279 10.68 -9.58 -2.50
N ASN A 280 10.28 -10.85 -2.67
CA ASN A 280 11.11 -12.00 -2.31
C ASN A 280 11.65 -11.99 -0.88
N ASP A 281 10.85 -11.52 0.07
CA ASP A 281 11.20 -11.47 1.49
C ASP A 281 12.37 -10.52 1.84
N THR A 282 12.67 -9.57 0.98
CA THR A 282 13.64 -8.51 1.25
C THR A 282 13.06 -7.42 2.14
N ILE A 283 13.94 -6.58 2.71
CA ILE A 283 13.57 -5.37 3.45
C ILE A 283 14.08 -4.16 2.66
N ARG A 284 13.19 -3.27 2.33
CA ARG A 284 13.53 -1.94 1.81
C ARG A 284 13.88 -1.05 2.98
N PHE A 285 15.18 -0.89 3.24
CA PHE A 285 15.67 0.04 4.24
C PHE A 285 15.84 1.40 3.57
N LEU A 286 14.92 2.31 3.86
CA LEU A 286 14.83 3.58 3.13
C LEU A 286 14.39 4.73 4.04
N LYS A 287 14.45 5.94 3.48
CA LYS A 287 13.90 7.16 4.08
C LYS A 287 12.90 7.79 3.11
N ASN A 288 11.72 8.15 3.63
CA ASN A 288 10.74 8.94 2.89
C ASN A 288 11.15 10.41 2.92
N LEU A 289 11.24 11.00 1.75
CA LEU A 289 11.60 12.40 1.53
C LEU A 289 10.48 13.08 0.74
N ASN A 290 10.37 14.40 0.85
CA ASN A 290 9.52 15.16 -0.05
C ASN A 290 10.01 14.99 -1.50
N GLY A 291 9.10 14.63 -2.40
CA GLY A 291 9.40 14.40 -3.80
C GLY A 291 8.84 15.50 -4.72
N LEU A 292 8.35 15.10 -5.87
CA LEU A 292 7.83 16.02 -6.90
C LEU A 292 6.51 16.72 -6.47
N TRP A 293 5.90 16.31 -5.36
CA TRP A 293 4.75 17.04 -4.80
C TRP A 293 5.03 18.52 -4.60
N ILE A 294 6.23 18.90 -4.16
CA ILE A 294 6.63 20.31 -4.02
C ILE A 294 6.50 21.06 -5.36
N VAL A 295 6.94 20.41 -6.45
CA VAL A 295 6.87 21.00 -7.80
C VAL A 295 5.41 21.09 -8.27
N GLN A 296 4.58 20.09 -7.96
CA GLN A 296 3.16 20.08 -8.30
C GLN A 296 2.42 21.22 -7.62
N GLU A 297 2.63 21.43 -6.32
CA GLU A 297 2.02 22.54 -5.56
C GLU A 297 2.49 23.91 -6.05
N LEU A 298 3.79 24.06 -6.34
CA LEU A 298 4.33 25.30 -6.90
C LEU A 298 3.74 25.61 -8.28
N SER A 299 3.57 24.60 -9.13
CA SER A 299 2.95 24.75 -10.45
C SER A 299 1.51 25.25 -10.34
N LEU A 300 0.74 24.75 -9.38
CA LEU A 300 -0.65 25.19 -9.15
C LEU A 300 -0.75 26.67 -8.67
N ILE A 301 0.29 27.17 -7.98
CA ILE A 301 0.32 28.56 -7.50
C ILE A 301 0.68 29.54 -8.64
N HIS A 302 1.42 29.09 -9.66
CA HIS A 302 1.97 29.95 -10.71
C HIS A 302 1.24 29.84 -12.07
N ILE A 303 0.24 28.99 -12.17
CA ILE A 303 -0.67 28.89 -13.29
C ILE A 303 -1.99 29.55 -12.92
#